data_e881bc92451008b6b3495d9cb8aed3d3
#
_entry.id   e881bc92451008b6b3495d9cb8aed3d3
#
_cell.length_a   1.000
_cell.length_b   1.000
_cell.length_c   1.000
_cell.angle_alpha   90.00
_cell.angle_beta   90.00
_cell.angle_gamma   90.00
#
_symmetry.space_group_name_H-M   'P 1'
#
loop_
_entity.id
_entity.type
_entity.pdbx_description
1 polymer ?
#
loop_
_entity_poly.entity_id
_entity_poly.type
_entity_poly.pdbx_seq_one_letter_code
_entity_poly.pdbx_strand_id
1 'polypeptide(L)'
;MGETKPVASLSLDADNLWSYLYIRGDRSWENAESYLPRMVPRVLDLLGARNLRITFFVIGRDCANDTDAAGFRTIAAAGHEIGNHSYRHEPWLHRYSETELDDELGRAEVAIHTATGVQPDGFRGPGYSLSEATLRVLIRRGYRYDASTLPMVIGPIARAVYFRTAQLDAEQRAERAHLYGTWSDGVRPLTPYRFRVGDTTMLELPVSTFPGIRVPIHVSYLLMLASYSVRASMAYFQSALAACRRLQVEPSILMHPLDVLSGDEVPELRFFPGMTLAVSKKLACVERYLDVLARDFRVMPVGDHATLAATRDLPLKTPRFHT
;
A
#
# COMPACT_ATOMS: atom_id res chain seq x y z
N MET A 1 -35.50 -5.49 -5.53
CA MET A 1 -34.23 -4.89 -5.99
C MET A 1 -33.21 -5.23 -4.92
N GLY A 2 -32.21 -6.09 -5.21
CA GLY A 2 -31.17 -6.42 -4.24
C GLY A 2 -30.36 -5.16 -3.93
N GLU A 3 -30.12 -4.93 -2.66
CA GLU A 3 -29.28 -3.82 -2.19
C GLU A 3 -27.90 -3.93 -2.84
N THR A 4 -27.47 -2.90 -3.57
CA THR A 4 -26.13 -2.91 -4.19
C THR A 4 -25.09 -2.84 -3.08
N LYS A 5 -24.15 -3.81 -3.06
CA LYS A 5 -23.07 -3.84 -2.06
C LYS A 5 -22.29 -2.52 -2.09
N PRO A 6 -21.93 -1.96 -0.93
CA PRO A 6 -21.02 -0.81 -0.88
C PRO A 6 -19.69 -1.14 -1.50
N VAL A 7 -18.95 -0.11 -1.93
CA VAL A 7 -17.66 -0.24 -2.60
C VAL A 7 -16.54 -0.47 -1.59
N ALA A 8 -15.57 -1.29 -1.97
CA ALA A 8 -14.26 -1.37 -1.34
C ALA A 8 -13.17 -1.47 -2.42
N SER A 9 -12.02 -0.89 -2.20
CA SER A 9 -10.85 -1.17 -3.03
C SER A 9 -9.87 -2.10 -2.32
N LEU A 10 -9.12 -2.85 -3.13
CA LEU A 10 -8.06 -3.72 -2.67
C LEU A 10 -6.79 -3.44 -3.47
N SER A 11 -5.66 -3.34 -2.79
CA SER A 11 -4.37 -3.13 -3.41
C SER A 11 -3.28 -3.98 -2.76
N LEU A 12 -2.18 -4.15 -3.48
CA LEU A 12 -0.96 -4.76 -3.00
C LEU A 12 0.21 -3.86 -3.37
N ASP A 13 0.98 -3.40 -2.36
CA ASP A 13 2.25 -2.73 -2.60
C ASP A 13 3.29 -3.83 -2.84
N ALA A 14 3.83 -3.89 -4.06
CA ALA A 14 4.69 -4.99 -4.49
C ALA A 14 6.15 -4.78 -4.04
N ASP A 15 6.32 -4.49 -2.74
CA ASP A 15 7.63 -4.32 -2.12
C ASP A 15 8.46 -5.60 -2.27
N ASN A 16 9.73 -5.46 -2.66
CA ASN A 16 10.64 -6.59 -2.81
C ASN A 16 11.58 -6.72 -1.60
N LEU A 17 12.27 -7.84 -1.44
CA LEU A 17 13.17 -8.12 -0.32
C LEU A 17 14.19 -7.00 -0.12
N TRP A 18 14.83 -6.56 -1.22
CA TRP A 18 15.85 -5.51 -1.17
C TRP A 18 15.33 -4.22 -0.54
N SER A 19 14.07 -3.83 -0.80
CA SER A 19 13.51 -2.57 -0.29
C SER A 19 13.36 -2.59 1.24
N TYR A 20 12.93 -3.70 1.81
CA TYR A 20 12.86 -3.89 3.26
C TYR A 20 14.23 -3.83 3.92
N LEU A 21 15.24 -4.48 3.34
CA LEU A 21 16.61 -4.48 3.86
C LEU A 21 17.23 -3.09 3.73
N TYR A 22 17.05 -2.41 2.59
CA TYR A 22 17.54 -1.06 2.34
C TYR A 22 17.00 -0.04 3.36
N ILE A 23 15.69 -0.04 3.59
CA ILE A 23 15.06 0.86 4.56
C ILE A 23 15.63 0.65 5.96
N ARG A 24 16.00 -0.58 6.32
CA ARG A 24 16.57 -0.92 7.62
C ARG A 24 18.06 -0.67 7.76
N GLY A 25 18.73 -0.24 6.69
CA GLY A 25 20.17 -0.03 6.67
C GLY A 25 20.99 -1.32 6.56
N ASP A 26 20.35 -2.44 6.23
CA ASP A 26 21.02 -3.73 6.04
C ASP A 26 21.69 -3.77 4.65
N ARG A 27 23.01 -3.81 4.61
CA ARG A 27 23.78 -3.78 3.35
C ARG A 27 23.60 -5.00 2.46
N SER A 28 23.04 -6.08 2.97
CA SER A 28 22.72 -7.27 2.16
C SER A 28 21.66 -7.00 1.08
N TRP A 29 20.97 -5.84 1.13
CA TRP A 29 19.99 -5.45 0.13
C TRP A 29 20.54 -5.43 -1.30
N GLU A 30 21.85 -5.17 -1.48
CA GLU A 30 22.49 -5.09 -2.80
C GLU A 30 22.51 -6.43 -3.53
N ASN A 31 22.54 -7.53 -2.78
CA ASN A 31 22.58 -8.90 -3.29
C ASN A 31 21.31 -9.70 -2.93
N ALA A 32 20.25 -9.03 -2.50
CA ALA A 32 19.01 -9.67 -2.11
C ALA A 32 18.31 -10.31 -3.31
N GLU A 33 18.04 -11.60 -3.24
CA GLU A 33 17.27 -12.31 -4.26
C GLU A 33 15.79 -11.90 -4.20
N SER A 34 15.21 -11.62 -5.36
CA SER A 34 13.78 -11.30 -5.44
C SER A 34 12.92 -12.49 -5.05
N TYR A 35 11.91 -12.26 -4.22
CA TYR A 35 10.87 -13.24 -3.94
C TYR A 35 9.61 -13.07 -4.82
N LEU A 36 9.57 -12.06 -5.68
CA LEU A 36 8.42 -11.78 -6.55
C LEU A 36 8.06 -12.98 -7.44
N PRO A 37 9.00 -13.76 -8.00
CA PRO A 37 8.68 -14.97 -8.77
C PRO A 37 7.88 -16.02 -7.99
N ARG A 38 8.02 -16.05 -6.66
CA ARG A 38 7.24 -16.92 -5.76
C ARG A 38 5.92 -16.26 -5.34
N MET A 39 5.95 -14.97 -5.07
CA MET A 39 4.81 -14.20 -4.59
C MET A 39 3.72 -14.05 -5.67
N VAL A 40 4.11 -13.70 -6.90
CA VAL A 40 3.17 -13.35 -7.98
C VAL A 40 2.19 -14.49 -8.29
N PRO A 41 2.63 -15.73 -8.61
CA PRO A 41 1.67 -16.82 -8.90
C PRO A 41 0.75 -17.08 -7.71
N ARG A 42 1.26 -17.06 -6.48
CA ARG A 42 0.47 -17.30 -5.27
C ARG A 42 -0.63 -16.26 -5.05
N VAL A 43 -0.33 -14.99 -5.28
CA VAL A 43 -1.34 -13.92 -5.18
C VAL A 43 -2.36 -14.02 -6.30
N LEU A 44 -1.92 -14.29 -7.54
CA LEU A 44 -2.83 -14.46 -8.67
C LEU A 44 -3.79 -15.63 -8.48
N ASP A 45 -3.33 -16.75 -7.91
CA ASP A 45 -4.19 -17.90 -7.58
C ASP A 45 -5.23 -17.52 -6.52
N LEU A 46 -4.83 -16.80 -5.45
CA LEU A 46 -5.75 -16.34 -4.40
C LEU A 46 -6.84 -15.41 -4.94
N LEU A 47 -6.46 -14.48 -5.82
CA LEU A 47 -7.36 -13.49 -6.41
C LEU A 47 -8.24 -14.12 -7.49
N GLY A 48 -7.66 -14.95 -8.37
CA GLY A 48 -8.35 -15.64 -9.45
C GLY A 48 -9.45 -16.58 -8.95
N ALA A 49 -9.18 -17.35 -7.86
CA ALA A 49 -10.17 -18.18 -7.21
C ALA A 49 -11.41 -17.42 -6.72
N ARG A 50 -11.32 -16.10 -6.56
CA ARG A 50 -12.39 -15.20 -6.08
C ARG A 50 -12.88 -14.23 -7.15
N ASN A 51 -12.35 -14.32 -8.36
CA ASN A 51 -12.61 -13.37 -9.45
C ASN A 51 -12.40 -11.91 -9.02
N LEU A 52 -11.35 -11.65 -8.23
CA LEU A 52 -10.98 -10.33 -7.75
C LEU A 52 -9.92 -9.69 -8.65
N ARG A 53 -10.14 -8.45 -9.05
CA ARG A 53 -9.13 -7.58 -9.63
C ARG A 53 -8.76 -6.52 -8.61
N ILE A 54 -7.47 -6.22 -8.50
CA ILE A 54 -6.92 -5.26 -7.54
C ILE A 54 -5.89 -4.36 -8.20
N THR A 55 -5.41 -3.36 -7.48
CA THR A 55 -4.26 -2.54 -7.89
C THR A 55 -2.97 -3.12 -7.32
N PHE A 56 -1.95 -3.29 -8.15
CA PHE A 56 -0.58 -3.51 -7.71
C PHE A 56 0.20 -2.20 -7.87
N PHE A 57 0.68 -1.64 -6.77
CA PHE A 57 1.64 -0.55 -6.82
C PHE A 57 3.04 -1.16 -6.92
N VAL A 58 3.70 -0.92 -8.05
CA VAL A 58 4.96 -1.59 -8.37
C VAL A 58 6.15 -0.64 -8.34
N ILE A 59 7.29 -1.16 -7.90
CA ILE A 59 8.54 -0.42 -7.80
C ILE A 59 9.21 -0.41 -9.17
N GLY A 60 9.53 0.78 -9.70
CA GLY A 60 10.12 0.89 -11.04
C GLY A 60 11.46 0.17 -11.19
N ARG A 61 12.29 0.12 -10.15
CA ARG A 61 13.55 -0.63 -10.14
C ARG A 61 13.35 -2.13 -10.40
N ASP A 62 12.32 -2.74 -9.82
CA ASP A 62 12.03 -4.15 -10.04
C ASP A 62 11.53 -4.42 -11.46
N CYS A 63 10.82 -3.44 -12.06
CA CYS A 63 10.43 -3.51 -13.46
C CYS A 63 11.61 -3.49 -14.45
N ALA A 64 12.78 -3.02 -14.03
CA ALA A 64 14.00 -3.04 -14.83
C ALA A 64 14.76 -4.39 -14.76
N ASN A 65 14.32 -5.33 -13.92
CA ASN A 65 14.85 -6.68 -13.83
C ASN A 65 13.97 -7.63 -14.65
N ASP A 66 14.54 -8.38 -15.60
CA ASP A 66 13.78 -9.22 -16.53
C ASP A 66 12.91 -10.26 -15.84
N THR A 67 13.39 -10.85 -14.76
CA THR A 67 12.67 -11.88 -13.99
C THR A 67 11.44 -11.29 -13.30
N ASP A 68 11.60 -10.15 -12.63
CA ASP A 68 10.52 -9.48 -11.94
C ASP A 68 9.53 -8.82 -12.91
N ALA A 69 10.04 -8.23 -14.00
CA ALA A 69 9.25 -7.69 -15.10
C ALA A 69 8.29 -8.73 -15.72
N ALA A 70 8.72 -9.99 -15.83
CA ALA A 70 7.86 -11.07 -16.31
C ALA A 70 6.67 -11.31 -15.35
N GLY A 71 6.90 -11.22 -14.05
CA GLY A 71 5.85 -11.29 -13.04
C GLY A 71 4.83 -10.14 -13.17
N PHE A 72 5.30 -8.91 -13.31
CA PHE A 72 4.42 -7.74 -13.48
C PHE A 72 3.66 -7.75 -14.79
N ARG A 73 4.27 -8.27 -15.87
CA ARG A 73 3.57 -8.51 -17.14
C ARG A 73 2.43 -9.51 -16.97
N THR A 74 2.64 -10.57 -16.19
CA THR A 74 1.60 -11.57 -15.88
C THR A 74 0.46 -10.95 -15.07
N ILE A 75 0.77 -10.09 -14.09
CA ILE A 75 -0.23 -9.34 -13.31
C ILE A 75 -1.08 -8.45 -14.22
N ALA A 76 -0.44 -7.67 -15.11
CA ALA A 76 -1.13 -6.80 -16.06
C ALA A 76 -2.01 -7.61 -17.05
N ALA A 77 -1.49 -8.72 -17.58
CA ALA A 77 -2.23 -9.61 -18.48
C ALA A 77 -3.43 -10.28 -17.80
N ALA A 78 -3.41 -10.49 -16.49
CA ALA A 78 -4.54 -10.97 -15.70
C ALA A 78 -5.61 -9.88 -15.46
N GLY A 79 -5.42 -8.66 -15.96
CA GLY A 79 -6.37 -7.56 -15.88
C GLY A 79 -6.34 -6.80 -14.55
N HIS A 80 -5.28 -6.94 -13.77
CA HIS A 80 -5.05 -6.12 -12.59
C HIS A 80 -4.56 -4.72 -12.98
N GLU A 81 -4.88 -3.73 -12.16
CA GLU A 81 -4.35 -2.38 -12.32
C GLU A 81 -2.89 -2.33 -11.85
N ILE A 82 -2.07 -1.59 -12.58
CA ILE A 82 -0.68 -1.29 -12.24
C ILE A 82 -0.57 0.19 -11.85
N GLY A 83 -0.21 0.46 -10.61
CA GLY A 83 0.09 1.79 -10.10
C GLY A 83 1.59 1.97 -9.89
N ASN A 84 2.02 3.22 -9.72
CA ASN A 84 3.41 3.60 -9.48
C ASN A 84 3.72 3.64 -7.98
N HIS A 85 4.79 2.94 -7.55
CA HIS A 85 5.29 2.94 -6.16
C HIS A 85 6.70 3.54 -6.06
N SER A 86 7.01 4.57 -6.87
CA SER A 86 8.31 5.17 -7.10
C SER A 86 9.34 4.24 -7.76
N TYR A 87 10.52 4.76 -8.07
CA TYR A 87 11.58 3.96 -8.70
C TYR A 87 12.48 3.27 -7.67
N ARG A 88 12.90 4.00 -6.62
CA ARG A 88 13.85 3.52 -5.60
C ARG A 88 13.18 3.07 -4.30
N HIS A 89 11.87 3.21 -4.17
CA HIS A 89 11.13 2.87 -2.97
C HIS A 89 11.67 3.54 -1.69
N GLU A 90 11.97 4.83 -1.77
CA GLU A 90 12.50 5.58 -0.63
C GLU A 90 11.36 6.24 0.18
N PRO A 91 11.11 5.83 1.43
CA PRO A 91 9.98 6.33 2.22
C PRO A 91 10.19 7.77 2.72
N TRP A 92 11.25 8.43 2.30
CA TRP A 92 11.54 9.86 2.54
C TRP A 92 11.38 10.73 1.30
N LEU A 93 10.62 10.32 0.29
CA LEU A 93 10.28 11.12 -0.89
C LEU A 93 9.70 12.50 -0.55
N HIS A 94 9.04 12.63 0.61
CA HIS A 94 8.52 13.93 1.09
C HIS A 94 9.59 15.01 1.28
N ARG A 95 10.88 14.62 1.30
CA ARG A 95 12.04 15.52 1.41
C ARG A 95 12.63 15.92 0.05
N TYR A 96 12.19 15.28 -1.02
CA TYR A 96 12.69 15.53 -2.37
C TYR A 96 12.16 16.85 -2.92
N SER A 97 13.00 17.54 -3.68
CA SER A 97 12.59 18.65 -4.53
C SER A 97 11.67 18.17 -5.66
N GLU A 98 10.94 19.10 -6.28
CA GLU A 98 10.09 18.76 -7.42
C GLU A 98 10.87 18.14 -8.60
N THR A 99 12.12 18.55 -8.79
CA THR A 99 12.99 18.00 -9.84
C THR A 99 13.37 16.56 -9.55
N GLU A 100 13.75 16.25 -8.29
CA GLU A 100 14.07 14.89 -7.87
C GLU A 100 12.84 13.99 -7.92
N LEU A 101 11.68 14.50 -7.51
CA LEU A 101 10.40 13.78 -7.61
C LEU A 101 10.01 13.52 -9.07
N ASP A 102 10.22 14.47 -9.95
CA ASP A 102 9.90 14.33 -11.37
C ASP A 102 10.78 13.25 -12.03
N ASP A 103 12.08 13.21 -11.71
CA ASP A 103 13.00 12.15 -12.16
C ASP A 103 12.59 10.78 -11.58
N GLU A 104 12.34 10.70 -10.28
CA GLU A 104 12.00 9.47 -9.57
C GLU A 104 10.70 8.84 -10.11
N LEU A 105 9.65 9.64 -10.28
CA LEU A 105 8.37 9.17 -10.81
C LEU A 105 8.46 8.85 -12.30
N GLY A 106 9.14 9.71 -13.08
CA GLY A 106 9.29 9.52 -14.52
C GLY A 106 10.09 8.26 -14.86
N ARG A 107 11.16 7.97 -14.11
CA ARG A 107 11.92 6.73 -14.27
C ARG A 107 11.07 5.50 -13.94
N ALA A 108 10.25 5.58 -12.91
CA ALA A 108 9.32 4.51 -12.57
C ALA A 108 8.29 4.29 -13.68
N GLU A 109 7.69 5.35 -14.22
CA GLU A 109 6.73 5.27 -15.32
C GLU A 109 7.33 4.57 -16.55
N VAL A 110 8.53 4.97 -16.97
CA VAL A 110 9.22 4.37 -18.11
C VAL A 110 9.47 2.87 -17.87
N ALA A 111 9.97 2.51 -16.69
CA ALA A 111 10.26 1.12 -16.34
C ALA A 111 8.98 0.27 -16.30
N ILE A 112 7.92 0.77 -15.66
CA ILE A 112 6.61 0.11 -15.56
C ILE A 112 6.01 -0.08 -16.96
N HIS A 113 6.00 0.96 -17.78
CA HIS A 113 5.46 0.88 -19.13
C HIS A 113 6.25 -0.10 -19.99
N THR A 114 7.57 -0.09 -19.91
CA THR A 114 8.43 -1.03 -20.63
C THR A 114 8.15 -2.48 -20.22
N ALA A 115 7.98 -2.74 -18.93
CA ALA A 115 7.75 -4.09 -18.41
C ALA A 115 6.35 -4.61 -18.69
N THR A 116 5.32 -3.77 -18.58
CA THR A 116 3.92 -4.19 -18.53
C THR A 116 3.07 -3.72 -19.71
N GLY A 117 3.53 -2.73 -20.48
CA GLY A 117 2.74 -2.01 -21.49
C GLY A 117 1.71 -1.03 -20.90
N VAL A 118 1.64 -0.89 -19.58
CA VAL A 118 0.67 -0.03 -18.89
C VAL A 118 1.33 1.29 -18.48
N GLN A 119 0.70 2.42 -18.81
CA GLN A 119 1.06 3.72 -18.26
C GLN A 119 0.35 3.87 -16.91
N PRO A 120 1.08 3.92 -15.77
CA PRO A 120 0.44 4.07 -14.47
C PRO A 120 -0.14 5.48 -14.32
N ASP A 121 -1.35 5.59 -13.79
CA ASP A 121 -2.04 6.85 -13.52
C ASP A 121 -2.54 6.96 -12.08
N GLY A 122 -2.17 5.99 -11.24
CA GLY A 122 -2.34 6.00 -9.80
C GLY A 122 -0.98 5.91 -9.10
N PHE A 123 -0.85 6.62 -7.97
CA PHE A 123 0.38 6.65 -7.18
C PHE A 123 0.15 6.24 -5.73
N ARG A 124 1.13 5.58 -5.16
CA ARG A 124 1.29 5.43 -3.71
C ARG A 124 2.74 5.65 -3.32
N GLY A 125 2.98 6.58 -2.42
CA GLY A 125 4.31 6.86 -1.89
C GLY A 125 4.78 5.75 -0.95
N PRO A 126 6.03 5.25 -1.10
CA PRO A 126 6.62 4.30 -0.18
C PRO A 126 6.52 4.77 1.27
N GLY A 127 6.11 3.86 2.18
CA GLY A 127 5.91 4.21 3.57
C GLY A 127 4.91 5.35 3.82
N TYR A 128 3.98 5.58 2.88
CA TYR A 128 3.01 6.67 2.88
C TYR A 128 3.65 8.07 2.79
N SER A 129 4.85 8.15 2.20
CA SER A 129 5.57 9.41 2.00
C SER A 129 4.81 10.30 1.03
N LEU A 130 4.45 11.50 1.48
CA LEU A 130 3.68 12.46 0.71
C LEU A 130 4.05 13.89 1.12
N SER A 131 4.17 14.78 0.14
CA SER A 131 4.40 16.20 0.33
C SER A 131 3.58 17.02 -0.66
N GLU A 132 3.52 18.32 -0.46
CA GLU A 132 2.87 19.20 -1.43
C GLU A 132 3.62 19.20 -2.77
N ALA A 133 4.95 19.11 -2.74
CA ALA A 133 5.78 18.94 -3.94
C ALA A 133 5.40 17.65 -4.70
N THR A 134 5.22 16.53 -3.98
CA THR A 134 4.75 15.27 -4.58
C THR A 134 3.41 15.47 -5.28
N LEU A 135 2.44 16.10 -4.63
CA LEU A 135 1.13 16.35 -5.23
C LEU A 135 1.22 17.23 -6.49
N ARG A 136 2.07 18.28 -6.48
CA ARG A 136 2.29 19.13 -7.67
C ARG A 136 2.90 18.34 -8.84
N VAL A 137 3.85 17.48 -8.56
CA VAL A 137 4.49 16.63 -9.58
C VAL A 137 3.49 15.62 -10.14
N LEU A 138 2.70 14.95 -9.29
CA LEU A 138 1.66 14.02 -9.72
C LEU A 138 0.63 14.69 -10.65
N ILE A 139 0.15 15.89 -10.29
CA ILE A 139 -0.78 16.66 -11.12
C ILE A 139 -0.14 17.00 -12.47
N ARG A 140 1.09 17.53 -12.48
CA ARG A 140 1.82 17.89 -13.70
C ARG A 140 2.04 16.70 -14.64
N ARG A 141 2.25 15.50 -14.07
CA ARG A 141 2.43 14.24 -14.81
C ARG A 141 1.12 13.55 -15.20
N GLY A 142 -0.03 14.10 -14.81
CA GLY A 142 -1.35 13.61 -15.21
C GLY A 142 -1.87 12.42 -14.40
N TYR A 143 -1.37 12.20 -13.19
CA TYR A 143 -1.93 11.19 -12.30
C TYR A 143 -3.37 11.52 -11.92
N ARG A 144 -4.23 10.50 -11.93
CA ARG A 144 -5.65 10.65 -11.59
C ARG A 144 -5.91 10.64 -10.09
N TYR A 145 -5.09 9.88 -9.34
CA TYR A 145 -5.25 9.76 -7.89
C TYR A 145 -3.93 9.48 -7.18
N ASP A 146 -3.90 9.88 -5.92
CA ASP A 146 -2.93 9.46 -4.92
C ASP A 146 -3.60 8.54 -3.89
N ALA A 147 -2.85 7.59 -3.33
CA ALA A 147 -3.30 6.67 -2.29
C ALA A 147 -2.27 6.54 -1.16
N SER A 148 -1.59 7.66 -0.86
CA SER A 148 -0.45 7.69 0.07
C SER A 148 -0.83 8.07 1.50
N THR A 149 -2.12 8.27 1.84
CA THR A 149 -2.48 8.57 3.22
C THR A 149 -2.96 7.34 3.98
N LEU A 150 -2.48 7.21 5.21
CA LEU A 150 -2.93 6.21 6.18
C LEU A 150 -3.37 6.93 7.46
N PRO A 151 -4.68 7.18 7.67
CA PRO A 151 -5.21 7.90 8.82
C PRO A 151 -5.12 7.10 10.12
N MET A 152 -3.91 6.92 10.68
CA MET A 152 -3.69 6.12 11.89
C MET A 152 -3.13 6.95 13.05
N VAL A 153 -3.51 6.56 14.28
CA VAL A 153 -3.02 7.19 15.51
C VAL A 153 -1.78 6.49 16.09
N ILE A 154 -1.47 5.27 15.65
CA ILE A 154 -0.35 4.48 16.21
C ILE A 154 0.98 4.69 15.49
N GLY A 155 1.07 5.61 14.53
CA GLY A 155 2.28 5.90 13.76
C GLY A 155 3.53 6.13 14.61
N PRO A 156 3.51 6.99 15.64
CA PRO A 156 4.64 7.20 16.53
C PRO A 156 5.11 5.94 17.26
N ILE A 157 4.19 5.03 17.59
CA ILE A 157 4.52 3.74 18.23
C ILE A 157 5.22 2.83 17.21
N ALA A 158 4.70 2.73 16.00
CA ALA A 158 5.31 1.96 14.93
C ALA A 158 6.73 2.45 14.61
N ARG A 159 6.94 3.76 14.57
CA ARG A 159 8.25 4.39 14.42
C ARG A 159 9.21 4.06 15.56
N ALA A 160 8.76 4.09 16.80
CA ALA A 160 9.59 3.74 17.96
C ALA A 160 10.06 2.27 17.89
N VAL A 161 9.18 1.35 17.48
CA VAL A 161 9.53 -0.07 17.25
C VAL A 161 10.55 -0.19 16.11
N TYR A 162 10.35 0.50 15.00
CA TYR A 162 11.27 0.53 13.87
C TYR A 162 12.68 0.94 14.31
N PHE A 163 12.83 2.09 14.99
CA PHE A 163 14.14 2.59 15.43
C PHE A 163 14.85 1.70 16.47
N ARG A 164 14.09 0.88 17.22
CA ARG A 164 14.70 -0.11 18.14
C ARG A 164 15.29 -1.32 17.41
N THR A 165 14.78 -1.63 16.23
CA THR A 165 15.10 -2.85 15.50
C THR A 165 15.94 -2.62 14.24
N ALA A 166 16.01 -1.39 13.74
CA ALA A 166 16.78 -1.02 12.54
C ALA A 166 18.27 -0.76 12.86
N GLN A 167 19.13 -1.13 11.93
CA GLN A 167 20.59 -0.95 12.03
C GLN A 167 21.02 0.32 11.30
N LEU A 168 20.71 1.49 11.89
CA LEU A 168 20.90 2.79 11.26
C LEU A 168 22.02 3.56 11.91
N ASP A 169 22.85 4.24 11.10
CA ASP A 169 23.75 5.29 11.55
C ASP A 169 23.00 6.60 11.88
N ALA A 170 23.72 7.64 12.30
CA ALA A 170 23.12 8.91 12.71
C ALA A 170 22.45 9.65 11.56
N GLU A 171 23.03 9.62 10.35
CA GLU A 171 22.50 10.28 9.16
C GLU A 171 21.21 9.59 8.68
N GLN A 172 21.25 8.27 8.57
CA GLN A 172 20.10 7.45 8.25
C GLN A 172 18.94 7.61 9.27
N ARG A 173 19.25 7.77 10.56
CA ARG A 173 18.24 8.05 11.58
C ARG A 173 17.58 9.41 11.40
N ALA A 174 18.35 10.44 11.04
CA ALA A 174 17.84 11.77 10.76
C ALA A 174 16.97 11.79 9.50
N GLU A 175 17.38 11.07 8.45
CA GLU A 175 16.63 10.91 7.20
C GLU A 175 15.27 10.25 7.44
N ARG A 176 15.22 9.24 8.30
CA ARG A 176 14.05 8.40 8.60
C ARG A 176 13.22 8.90 9.78
N ALA A 177 13.52 10.08 10.34
CA ALA A 177 12.89 10.60 11.54
C ALA A 177 11.35 10.77 11.42
N HIS A 178 10.84 10.97 10.21
CA HIS A 178 9.41 11.21 9.95
C HIS A 178 8.66 9.97 9.40
N LEU A 179 9.28 8.79 9.37
CA LEU A 179 8.61 7.56 8.96
C LEU A 179 7.37 7.28 9.83
N TYR A 180 6.38 6.64 9.23
CA TYR A 180 5.11 6.23 9.87
C TYR A 180 4.22 7.39 10.33
N GLY A 181 4.46 8.61 9.84
CA GLY A 181 3.58 9.74 10.10
C GLY A 181 3.61 10.27 11.55
N THR A 182 2.65 11.11 11.85
CA THR A 182 2.49 11.81 13.12
C THR A 182 1.09 11.59 13.71
N TRP A 183 0.83 12.05 14.93
CA TRP A 183 -0.52 12.01 15.52
C TRP A 183 -1.57 12.78 14.71
N SER A 184 -1.15 13.83 13.97
CA SER A 184 -2.06 14.62 13.14
C SER A 184 -2.54 13.87 11.89
N ASP A 185 -1.83 12.85 11.43
CA ASP A 185 -2.29 12.01 10.32
C ASP A 185 -3.53 11.20 10.70
N GLY A 186 -3.69 10.89 11.99
CA GLY A 186 -4.87 10.22 12.53
C GLY A 186 -6.18 10.99 12.36
N VAL A 187 -6.15 12.31 12.13
CA VAL A 187 -7.37 13.12 11.91
C VAL A 187 -7.72 13.31 10.43
N ARG A 188 -6.93 12.74 9.50
CA ARG A 188 -7.25 12.77 8.06
C ARG A 188 -8.58 12.05 7.79
N PRO A 189 -9.29 12.38 6.68
CA PRO A 189 -10.51 11.67 6.30
C PRO A 189 -10.28 10.16 6.11
N LEU A 190 -11.32 9.37 6.35
CA LEU A 190 -11.34 7.92 6.07
C LEU A 190 -11.96 7.58 4.71
N THR A 191 -12.62 8.55 4.10
CA THR A 191 -13.27 8.45 2.80
C THR A 191 -12.49 9.22 1.76
N PRO A 192 -12.66 8.97 0.47
CA PRO A 192 -12.03 9.75 -0.59
C PRO A 192 -12.25 11.27 -0.40
N TYR A 193 -11.24 12.06 -0.71
CA TYR A 193 -11.28 13.51 -0.63
C TYR A 193 -10.33 14.13 -1.67
N ARG A 194 -10.35 15.45 -1.81
CA ARG A 194 -9.42 16.17 -2.69
C ARG A 194 -8.45 17.02 -1.89
N PHE A 195 -7.17 16.92 -2.20
CA PHE A 195 -6.19 17.94 -1.79
C PHE A 195 -6.28 19.16 -2.71
N ARG A 196 -6.32 20.35 -2.13
CA ARG A 196 -6.14 21.61 -2.87
C ARG A 196 -4.66 21.85 -3.08
N VAL A 197 -4.24 22.03 -4.33
CA VAL A 197 -2.83 22.27 -4.71
C VAL A 197 -2.81 23.48 -5.66
N GLY A 198 -2.56 24.66 -5.12
CA GLY A 198 -2.78 25.90 -5.87
C GLY A 198 -4.22 26.03 -6.38
N ASP A 199 -4.38 26.22 -7.69
CA ASP A 199 -5.69 26.34 -8.35
C ASP A 199 -6.23 24.98 -8.83
N THR A 200 -5.53 23.88 -8.55
CA THR A 200 -5.90 22.52 -8.95
C THR A 200 -6.20 21.62 -7.76
N THR A 201 -6.57 20.36 -8.02
CA THR A 201 -6.82 19.38 -6.96
C THR A 201 -6.26 18.02 -7.33
N MET A 202 -5.78 17.26 -6.32
CA MET A 202 -5.46 15.83 -6.43
C MET A 202 -6.48 15.02 -5.64
N LEU A 203 -7.01 13.96 -6.26
CA LEU A 203 -7.88 13.00 -5.59
C LEU A 203 -7.03 12.09 -4.69
N GLU A 204 -7.45 11.94 -3.44
CA GLU A 204 -6.83 11.05 -2.46
C GLU A 204 -7.77 9.92 -2.06
N LEU A 205 -7.26 8.69 -2.11
CA LEU A 205 -7.93 7.50 -1.60
C LEU A 205 -7.16 6.92 -0.41
N PRO A 206 -7.55 7.26 0.82
CA PRO A 206 -6.80 6.86 2.01
C PRO A 206 -6.87 5.35 2.24
N VAL A 207 -5.73 4.76 2.65
CA VAL A 207 -5.70 3.38 3.14
C VAL A 207 -6.49 3.30 4.44
N SER A 208 -7.29 2.24 4.59
CA SER A 208 -8.27 2.18 5.65
C SER A 208 -7.70 1.83 7.02
N THR A 209 -8.26 2.51 7.99
CA THR A 209 -8.15 2.18 9.42
C THR A 209 -9.53 1.90 10.00
N PHE A 210 -9.60 1.25 11.14
CA PHE A 210 -10.87 1.01 11.85
C PHE A 210 -11.54 2.35 12.18
N PRO A 211 -12.75 2.62 11.65
CA PRO A 211 -13.45 3.86 11.94
C PRO A 211 -13.63 4.09 13.46
N GLY A 212 -13.28 5.28 13.91
CA GLY A 212 -13.32 5.66 15.34
C GLY A 212 -11.98 5.48 16.05
N ILE A 213 -11.44 4.27 16.12
CA ILE A 213 -10.17 4.01 16.86
C ILE A 213 -8.90 4.26 16.05
N ARG A 214 -9.02 4.37 14.71
CA ARG A 214 -7.91 4.72 13.80
C ARG A 214 -6.70 3.78 13.88
N VAL A 215 -6.95 2.50 14.09
CA VAL A 215 -5.95 1.43 14.03
C VAL A 215 -6.02 0.76 12.65
N PRO A 216 -4.89 0.45 12.00
CA PRO A 216 -4.91 -0.14 10.66
C PRO A 216 -5.69 -1.46 10.58
N ILE A 217 -6.34 -1.67 9.43
CA ILE A 217 -7.05 -2.90 9.09
C ILE A 217 -6.48 -3.57 7.84
N HIS A 218 -5.28 -3.19 7.40
CA HIS A 218 -4.61 -3.86 6.31
C HIS A 218 -4.11 -5.27 6.72
N VAL A 219 -3.93 -6.14 5.73
CA VAL A 219 -3.77 -7.58 5.95
C VAL A 219 -2.58 -7.93 6.84
N SER A 220 -1.45 -7.21 6.74
CA SER A 220 -0.27 -7.47 7.57
C SER A 220 -0.55 -7.29 9.07
N TYR A 221 -1.35 -6.26 9.46
CA TYR A 221 -1.77 -6.08 10.86
C TYR A 221 -2.74 -7.18 11.31
N LEU A 222 -3.64 -7.60 10.43
CA LEU A 222 -4.54 -8.72 10.71
C LEU A 222 -3.75 -10.02 10.93
N LEU A 223 -2.72 -10.27 10.14
CA LEU A 223 -1.84 -11.43 10.30
C LEU A 223 -0.97 -11.35 11.55
N MET A 224 -0.52 -10.16 11.93
CA MET A 224 0.13 -9.94 13.21
C MET A 224 -0.80 -10.35 14.37
N LEU A 225 -2.05 -9.92 14.34
CA LEU A 225 -3.03 -10.32 15.35
C LEU A 225 -3.36 -11.83 15.28
N ALA A 226 -3.39 -12.40 14.06
CA ALA A 226 -3.63 -13.82 13.84
C ALA A 226 -2.48 -14.72 14.38
N SER A 227 -1.26 -14.18 14.51
CA SER A 227 -0.15 -14.90 15.14
C SER A 227 -0.42 -15.22 16.61
N TYR A 228 -1.22 -14.40 17.27
CA TYR A 228 -1.70 -14.62 18.64
C TYR A 228 -3.05 -15.37 18.64
N SER A 229 -4.01 -14.91 17.84
CA SER A 229 -5.34 -15.53 17.77
C SER A 229 -6.03 -15.24 16.42
N VAL A 230 -6.21 -16.28 15.61
CA VAL A 230 -6.95 -16.19 14.33
C VAL A 230 -8.40 -15.74 14.57
N ARG A 231 -9.04 -16.19 15.67
CA ARG A 231 -10.41 -15.80 16.01
C ARG A 231 -10.50 -14.30 16.34
N ALA A 232 -9.55 -13.78 17.13
CA ALA A 232 -9.51 -12.36 17.48
C ALA A 232 -9.25 -11.48 16.25
N SER A 233 -8.32 -11.89 15.39
CA SER A 233 -8.05 -11.20 14.13
C SER A 233 -9.27 -11.15 13.22
N MET A 234 -9.96 -12.26 13.05
CA MET A 234 -11.18 -12.32 12.25
C MET A 234 -12.31 -11.45 12.84
N ALA A 235 -12.52 -11.52 14.16
CA ALA A 235 -13.53 -10.69 14.84
C ALA A 235 -13.20 -9.19 14.70
N TYR A 236 -11.93 -8.82 14.85
CA TYR A 236 -11.47 -7.45 14.64
C TYR A 236 -11.77 -6.96 13.22
N PHE A 237 -11.41 -7.74 12.20
CA PHE A 237 -11.65 -7.38 10.80
C PHE A 237 -13.15 -7.26 10.48
N GLN A 238 -13.96 -8.23 10.89
CA GLN A 238 -15.41 -8.19 10.68
C GLN A 238 -16.06 -6.99 11.38
N SER A 239 -15.62 -6.67 12.61
CA SER A 239 -16.10 -5.50 13.35
C SER A 239 -15.72 -4.19 12.63
N ALA A 240 -14.50 -4.11 12.09
CA ALA A 240 -14.05 -2.95 11.32
C ALA A 240 -14.87 -2.76 10.04
N LEU A 241 -15.11 -3.83 9.28
CA LEU A 241 -15.94 -3.79 8.07
C LEU A 241 -17.41 -3.44 8.39
N ALA A 242 -17.95 -3.95 9.48
CA ALA A 242 -19.30 -3.57 9.96
C ALA A 242 -19.36 -2.08 10.33
N ALA A 243 -18.32 -1.55 10.99
CA ALA A 243 -18.21 -0.12 11.28
C ALA A 243 -18.10 0.71 9.99
N CYS A 244 -17.31 0.26 9.00
CA CYS A 244 -17.23 0.91 7.68
C CYS A 244 -18.63 1.01 7.02
N ARG A 245 -19.36 -0.10 6.96
CA ARG A 245 -20.72 -0.09 6.40
C ARG A 245 -21.66 0.86 7.14
N ARG A 246 -21.66 0.81 8.48
CA ARG A 246 -22.54 1.64 9.31
C ARG A 246 -22.24 3.14 9.17
N LEU A 247 -20.98 3.50 9.00
CA LEU A 247 -20.52 4.89 8.89
C LEU A 247 -20.32 5.35 7.45
N GLN A 248 -20.74 4.51 6.47
CA GLN A 248 -20.61 4.77 5.03
C GLN A 248 -19.18 5.09 4.60
N VAL A 249 -18.19 4.43 5.23
CA VAL A 249 -16.78 4.45 4.84
C VAL A 249 -16.56 3.36 3.80
N GLU A 250 -16.04 3.71 2.64
CA GLU A 250 -15.64 2.78 1.59
C GLU A 250 -14.20 2.32 1.86
N PRO A 251 -13.98 1.08 2.35
CA PRO A 251 -12.64 0.69 2.75
C PRO A 251 -11.71 0.48 1.56
N SER A 252 -10.46 0.97 1.68
CA SER A 252 -9.34 0.68 0.80
C SER A 252 -8.37 -0.23 1.57
N ILE A 253 -8.42 -1.52 1.29
CA ILE A 253 -7.63 -2.53 2.00
C ILE A 253 -6.30 -2.73 1.28
N LEU A 254 -5.24 -2.84 2.07
CA LEU A 254 -3.88 -3.00 1.61
C LEU A 254 -3.32 -4.37 1.96
N MET A 255 -2.58 -4.94 1.02
CA MET A 255 -1.76 -6.14 1.16
C MET A 255 -0.29 -5.83 0.84
N HIS A 256 0.61 -6.68 1.33
CA HIS A 256 2.02 -6.71 0.97
C HIS A 256 2.45 -8.14 0.59
N PRO A 257 3.58 -8.33 -0.08
CA PRO A 257 4.12 -9.67 -0.37
C PRO A 257 4.29 -10.55 0.87
N LEU A 258 4.64 -9.94 2.00
CA LEU A 258 4.80 -10.64 3.28
C LEU A 258 3.50 -11.25 3.81
N ASP A 259 2.36 -10.86 3.28
CA ASP A 259 1.05 -11.42 3.67
C ASP A 259 0.83 -12.82 3.08
N VAL A 260 1.58 -13.17 2.04
CA VAL A 260 1.50 -14.48 1.37
C VAL A 260 2.82 -15.28 1.41
N LEU A 261 3.85 -14.73 2.07
CA LEU A 261 5.13 -15.38 2.30
C LEU A 261 5.36 -15.61 3.80
N SER A 262 6.18 -16.60 4.17
CA SER A 262 6.52 -16.90 5.56
C SER A 262 8.01 -16.62 5.85
N GLY A 263 8.35 -16.52 7.14
CA GLY A 263 9.74 -16.39 7.58
C GLY A 263 10.61 -17.62 7.34
N ASP A 264 10.01 -18.76 7.00
CA ASP A 264 10.78 -19.94 6.56
C ASP A 264 11.16 -19.83 5.08
N GLU A 265 10.38 -19.06 4.29
CA GLU A 265 10.64 -18.79 2.87
C GLU A 265 11.51 -17.55 2.65
N VAL A 266 11.48 -16.59 3.60
CA VAL A 266 12.23 -15.34 3.59
C VAL A 266 12.80 -15.10 4.99
N PRO A 267 13.88 -15.81 5.37
CA PRO A 267 14.44 -15.76 6.71
C PRO A 267 14.90 -14.36 7.15
N GLU A 268 15.35 -13.54 6.20
CA GLU A 268 15.80 -12.17 6.41
C GLU A 268 14.68 -11.27 6.98
N LEU A 269 13.43 -11.61 6.70
CA LEU A 269 12.27 -10.83 7.15
C LEU A 269 11.47 -11.53 8.27
N ARG A 270 12.02 -12.58 8.89
CA ARG A 270 11.35 -13.34 9.95
C ARG A 270 10.93 -12.50 11.16
N PHE A 271 11.61 -11.38 11.37
CA PHE A 271 11.32 -10.44 12.45
C PHE A 271 10.05 -9.58 12.20
N PHE A 272 9.54 -9.51 10.96
CA PHE A 272 8.31 -8.77 10.69
C PHE A 272 7.08 -9.43 11.32
N PRO A 273 6.10 -8.61 11.74
CA PRO A 273 4.84 -9.13 12.27
C PRO A 273 4.16 -10.10 11.31
N GLY A 274 3.70 -11.24 11.84
CA GLY A 274 3.03 -12.27 11.04
C GLY A 274 3.96 -13.20 10.27
N MET A 275 5.28 -12.91 10.17
CA MET A 275 6.25 -13.79 9.45
C MET A 275 6.56 -15.10 10.20
N THR A 276 6.22 -15.20 11.47
CA THR A 276 6.32 -16.43 12.26
C THR A 276 5.19 -17.43 11.99
N LEU A 277 4.14 -17.02 11.27
CA LEU A 277 3.08 -17.95 10.85
C LEU A 277 3.57 -18.85 9.72
N ALA A 278 3.30 -20.15 9.83
CA ALA A 278 3.48 -21.08 8.72
C ALA A 278 2.67 -20.60 7.50
N VAL A 279 3.24 -20.74 6.30
CA VAL A 279 2.63 -20.22 5.06
C VAL A 279 1.21 -20.73 4.84
N SER A 280 0.93 -22.01 5.10
CA SER A 280 -0.41 -22.59 4.94
C SER A 280 -1.45 -21.94 5.85
N LYS A 281 -1.08 -21.69 7.11
CA LYS A 281 -1.96 -20.99 8.07
C LYS A 281 -2.18 -19.54 7.68
N LYS A 282 -1.13 -18.88 7.18
CA LYS A 282 -1.18 -17.50 6.71
C LYS A 282 -2.12 -17.36 5.52
N LEU A 283 -1.96 -18.21 4.49
CA LEU A 283 -2.82 -18.23 3.31
C LEU A 283 -4.28 -18.49 3.67
N ALA A 284 -4.55 -19.47 4.55
CA ALA A 284 -5.90 -19.72 5.03
C ALA A 284 -6.53 -18.51 5.76
N CYS A 285 -5.73 -17.68 6.44
CA CYS A 285 -6.22 -16.43 7.02
C CYS A 285 -6.53 -15.39 5.93
N VAL A 286 -5.60 -15.18 4.97
CA VAL A 286 -5.78 -14.24 3.86
C VAL A 286 -7.02 -14.61 3.05
N GLU A 287 -7.20 -15.85 2.69
CA GLU A 287 -8.40 -16.35 2.02
C GLU A 287 -9.69 -15.93 2.73
N ARG A 288 -9.75 -16.16 4.04
CA ARG A 288 -10.93 -15.77 4.85
C ARG A 288 -11.14 -14.27 4.90
N TYR A 289 -10.07 -13.45 4.95
CA TYR A 289 -10.21 -12.00 4.90
C TYR A 289 -10.77 -11.55 3.55
N LEU A 290 -10.26 -12.10 2.44
CA LEU A 290 -10.76 -11.81 1.10
C LEU A 290 -12.21 -12.26 0.92
N ASP A 291 -12.58 -13.44 1.43
CA ASP A 291 -13.96 -13.96 1.38
C ASP A 291 -14.93 -13.06 2.13
N VAL A 292 -14.57 -12.60 3.33
CA VAL A 292 -15.40 -11.68 4.13
C VAL A 292 -15.51 -10.32 3.42
N LEU A 293 -14.42 -9.80 2.88
CA LEU A 293 -14.43 -8.53 2.15
C LEU A 293 -15.34 -8.61 0.91
N ALA A 294 -15.17 -9.64 0.08
CA ALA A 294 -15.97 -9.85 -1.13
C ALA A 294 -17.45 -10.19 -0.84
N ARG A 295 -17.73 -10.82 0.31
CA ARG A 295 -19.11 -11.06 0.77
C ARG A 295 -19.83 -9.75 1.08
N ASP A 296 -19.14 -8.82 1.75
CA ASP A 296 -19.75 -7.62 2.34
C ASP A 296 -19.67 -6.39 1.44
N PHE A 297 -18.73 -6.37 0.49
CA PHE A 297 -18.46 -5.25 -0.41
C PHE A 297 -18.33 -5.68 -1.87
N ARG A 298 -18.53 -4.73 -2.79
CA ARG A 298 -18.09 -4.83 -4.17
C ARG A 298 -16.64 -4.40 -4.24
N VAL A 299 -15.74 -5.39 -4.31
CA VAL A 299 -14.28 -5.17 -4.34
C VAL A 299 -13.83 -4.81 -5.74
N MET A 300 -12.95 -3.81 -5.87
CA MET A 300 -12.42 -3.32 -7.13
C MET A 300 -10.99 -2.79 -6.99
N PRO A 301 -10.26 -2.55 -8.10
CA PRO A 301 -9.02 -1.78 -8.10
C PRO A 301 -9.20 -0.37 -7.53
N VAL A 302 -8.11 0.23 -7.04
CA VAL A 302 -8.12 1.60 -6.47
C VAL A 302 -8.48 2.62 -7.55
N GLY A 303 -8.00 2.46 -8.79
CA GLY A 303 -8.33 3.35 -9.91
C GLY A 303 -9.81 3.30 -10.32
N ASP A 304 -10.45 2.12 -10.26
CA ASP A 304 -11.90 2.01 -10.47
C ASP A 304 -12.65 2.73 -9.34
N HIS A 305 -12.19 2.56 -8.08
CA HIS A 305 -12.75 3.30 -6.95
C HIS A 305 -12.53 4.81 -7.08
N ALA A 306 -11.34 5.24 -7.53
CA ALA A 306 -11.05 6.64 -7.82
C ALA A 306 -11.98 7.22 -8.88
N THR A 307 -12.25 6.46 -9.95
CA THR A 307 -13.21 6.87 -11.01
C THR A 307 -14.61 7.09 -10.44
N LEU A 308 -15.10 6.18 -9.60
CA LEU A 308 -16.40 6.35 -8.94
C LEU A 308 -16.41 7.51 -7.96
N ALA A 309 -15.34 7.69 -7.18
CA ALA A 309 -15.23 8.79 -6.22
C ALA A 309 -15.19 10.16 -6.93
N ALA A 310 -14.52 10.25 -8.08
CA ALA A 310 -14.36 11.49 -8.83
C ALA A 310 -15.70 12.07 -9.35
N THR A 311 -16.75 11.25 -9.46
CA THR A 311 -18.10 11.71 -9.87
C THR A 311 -18.89 12.38 -8.75
N ARG A 312 -18.37 12.41 -7.54
CA ARG A 312 -19.05 12.93 -6.34
C ARG A 312 -18.50 14.30 -5.93
N ASP A 313 -19.30 15.03 -5.19
CA ASP A 313 -18.82 16.21 -4.47
C ASP A 313 -18.03 15.75 -3.24
N LEU A 314 -16.70 15.85 -3.32
CA LEU A 314 -15.77 15.35 -2.30
C LEU A 314 -15.26 16.49 -1.42
N PRO A 315 -15.02 16.21 -0.13
CA PRO A 315 -14.43 17.19 0.77
C PRO A 315 -13.09 17.71 0.23
N LEU A 316 -12.89 19.02 0.23
CA LEU A 316 -11.65 19.66 -0.14
C LEU A 316 -10.81 19.92 1.11
N LYS A 317 -9.55 19.50 1.06
CA LYS A 317 -8.58 19.64 2.18
C LYS A 317 -7.34 20.39 1.72
N THR A 318 -6.90 21.32 2.52
CA THR A 318 -5.58 21.93 2.34
C THR A 318 -4.52 20.94 2.82
N PRO A 319 -3.49 20.63 2.02
CA PRO A 319 -2.39 19.77 2.46
C PRO A 319 -1.73 20.35 3.73
N ARG A 320 -1.52 19.50 4.71
CA ARG A 320 -0.72 19.82 5.90
C ARG A 320 0.26 18.66 6.06
N PHE A 321 1.47 18.90 5.58
CA PHE A 321 2.58 17.97 5.74
C PHE A 321 3.57 18.56 6.74
N HIS A 322 4.15 17.69 7.53
CA HIS A 322 5.22 18.09 8.44
C HIS A 322 6.52 18.09 7.64
N THR A 323 7.13 19.24 7.50
CA THR A 323 8.48 19.42 6.96
C THR A 323 9.53 19.03 7.99
#